data_80fe91d4f4d245f75ae42f28d74f06d2
#
_entry.id   80fe91d4f4d245f75ae42f28d74f06d2
#
_cell.length_a   1.000
_cell.length_b   1.000
_cell.length_c   1.000
_cell.angle_alpha   90.00
_cell.angle_beta   90.00
_cell.angle_gamma   90.00
#
_symmetry.space_group_name_H-M   'P 1'
#
loop_
_entity.id
_entity.type
_entity.pdbx_description
1 polymer ?
#
loop_
_entity_poly.entity_id
_entity_poly.type
_entity_poly.pdbx_seq_one_letter_code
_entity_poly.pdbx_strand_id
1 'polypeptide(L)'
;MSREESTPDGTPTDGGLLGRLSRYVDVLRGTDLDVVAYRPDEHGPLVEFDGLEGYEEVDRYWINAPFAFASVNYDDEAKEHRYQVVEPTLTALESELLDALYEDIRAPLLYDRAVGDDPEATLRDELGTRLEEYGVRIGLDSFYRLFYYLYRRFRGFGPIDGIMNDPHVEDVSCDGYDLPVYVYHDDYQDVETNVRFGEERLDSYVVRLAQQSGRHVSVGNPVVEATLQDGSRAELALGDEVTPRGSAFTIRKYSEEPFTPVDLLEHGTYDIGQLVYLWMAIEHNRNLVFAGGTASGKTTSMNAISMFIPPRSKLITIEDTRELALYHDNWLSSVTRERLDEGADVTMYDLLRSALRHRPEYILVGEVRGEEAMTLFQAMHTGHTTLSTMHADSVQTVINRLENEPINVPRSMVQSLDVLCVQVLARSGGERVRRARSIAEIEGVDGRTGDLDYSTAYEWRAGEDDFREGDRGILDEIRAERGWSRTELLRELRRRHRFLDYLHREGVDGFRQFTAMVNRYYADPGSVMEHVPGGDGHDPGDGNGGDRGGDGNRDAGDRGAGESAPGVELD
;
A
#
# COMPACT_ATOMS: atom_id res chain seq x y z
N MET A 1 -74.80 32.43 -32.37
CA MET A 1 -74.40 31.04 -32.35
C MET A 1 -73.01 31.00 -31.67
N SER A 2 -73.08 30.73 -30.41
CA SER A 2 -71.99 30.81 -29.45
C SER A 2 -71.12 29.54 -29.56
N ARG A 3 -69.83 29.73 -29.67
CA ARG A 3 -68.83 28.66 -29.44
C ARG A 3 -68.37 28.77 -28.00
N GLU A 4 -68.66 27.77 -27.22
CA GLU A 4 -68.03 27.52 -25.90
C GLU A 4 -66.59 27.05 -26.14
N GLU A 5 -65.63 27.77 -25.61
CA GLU A 5 -64.23 27.34 -25.43
C GLU A 5 -64.15 26.53 -24.13
N SER A 6 -63.90 25.24 -24.27
CA SER A 6 -63.52 24.37 -23.13
C SER A 6 -62.03 24.49 -22.93
N THR A 7 -61.60 25.07 -21.82
CA THR A 7 -60.27 25.00 -21.29
C THR A 7 -59.96 23.59 -20.77
N PRO A 8 -58.81 22.97 -21.10
CA PRO A 8 -58.42 21.75 -20.45
C PRO A 8 -57.71 22.12 -19.13
N ASP A 9 -58.38 21.74 -18.04
CA ASP A 9 -57.79 21.71 -16.71
C ASP A 9 -56.84 20.48 -16.64
N GLY A 10 -55.57 20.73 -16.74
CA GLY A 10 -54.50 19.73 -16.67
C GLY A 10 -53.35 20.28 -15.86
N THR A 11 -53.51 20.40 -14.56
CA THR A 11 -52.39 20.55 -13.62
C THR A 11 -51.61 19.24 -13.61
N PRO A 12 -50.34 19.25 -13.99
CA PRO A 12 -49.45 18.13 -13.69
C PRO A 12 -49.25 18.15 -12.16
N THR A 13 -49.76 17.14 -11.49
CA THR A 13 -49.36 16.85 -10.13
C THR A 13 -47.92 16.38 -10.14
N ASP A 14 -47.02 17.35 -10.22
CA ASP A 14 -45.62 17.14 -9.95
C ASP A 14 -45.50 16.83 -8.46
N GLY A 15 -45.44 15.54 -8.13
CA GLY A 15 -45.17 15.07 -6.79
C GLY A 15 -43.75 15.34 -6.41
N GLY A 16 -43.42 16.60 -6.10
CA GLY A 16 -42.14 16.97 -5.53
C GLY A 16 -41.80 16.09 -4.32
N LEU A 17 -40.56 16.11 -3.86
CA LEU A 17 -40.08 15.32 -2.74
C LEU A 17 -41.06 15.31 -1.54
N LEU A 18 -41.58 16.47 -1.17
CA LEU A 18 -42.59 16.61 -0.08
C LEU A 18 -43.87 15.80 -0.35
N GLY A 19 -44.31 15.68 -1.62
CA GLY A 19 -45.45 14.84 -1.99
C GLY A 19 -45.15 13.34 -1.85
N ARG A 20 -43.94 12.91 -2.17
CA ARG A 20 -43.48 11.52 -1.97
C ARG A 20 -43.29 11.20 -0.49
N LEU A 21 -42.77 12.12 0.31
CA LEU A 21 -42.54 11.97 1.73
C LEU A 21 -43.80 12.07 2.57
N SER A 22 -44.92 12.60 2.03
CA SER A 22 -46.20 12.74 2.77
C SER A 22 -46.73 11.43 3.37
N ARG A 23 -46.40 10.29 2.77
CA ARG A 23 -46.73 8.95 3.29
C ARG A 23 -45.97 8.56 4.57
N TYR A 24 -44.92 9.30 4.93
CA TYR A 24 -44.11 9.09 6.12
C TYR A 24 -44.32 10.17 7.20
N VAL A 25 -45.36 10.97 7.11
CA VAL A 25 -45.63 12.12 7.99
C VAL A 25 -45.55 11.78 9.48
N ASP A 26 -45.97 10.58 9.88
CA ASP A 26 -45.89 10.17 11.28
C ASP A 26 -44.46 9.87 11.76
N VAL A 27 -43.54 9.50 10.84
CA VAL A 27 -42.11 9.24 11.11
C VAL A 27 -41.33 10.54 11.17
N LEU A 28 -41.75 11.57 10.44
CA LEU A 28 -41.08 12.88 10.34
C LEU A 28 -41.27 13.79 11.58
N ARG A 29 -41.95 13.33 12.63
CA ARG A 29 -42.20 14.10 13.87
C ARG A 29 -41.09 13.94 14.91
N GLY A 30 -39.83 13.89 14.51
CA GLY A 30 -38.68 13.84 15.41
C GLY A 30 -38.44 15.13 16.20
N THR A 31 -37.52 15.09 17.14
CA THR A 31 -37.03 16.27 17.88
C THR A 31 -36.09 17.12 17.00
N ASP A 32 -35.88 18.39 17.37
CA ASP A 32 -34.84 19.21 16.71
C ASP A 32 -33.49 18.50 16.86
N LEU A 33 -32.76 18.38 15.72
CA LEU A 33 -31.53 17.64 15.69
C LEU A 33 -30.40 18.52 16.20
N ASP A 34 -29.85 18.18 17.36
CA ASP A 34 -28.56 18.72 17.78
C ASP A 34 -27.50 17.78 17.19
N VAL A 35 -26.84 18.20 16.07
CA VAL A 35 -25.85 17.38 15.37
C VAL A 35 -24.56 17.34 16.19
N VAL A 36 -24.50 16.40 17.12
CA VAL A 36 -23.30 16.09 17.91
C VAL A 36 -22.55 14.93 17.25
N ALA A 37 -21.26 14.81 17.53
CA ALA A 37 -20.46 13.69 17.05
C ALA A 37 -21.09 12.34 17.45
N TYR A 38 -21.22 11.40 16.51
CA TYR A 38 -21.77 10.08 16.79
C TYR A 38 -20.79 9.27 17.65
N ARG A 39 -21.32 8.73 18.74
CA ARG A 39 -20.56 7.86 19.65
C ARG A 39 -21.33 6.56 19.84
N PRO A 40 -20.81 5.42 19.33
CA PRO A 40 -21.52 4.14 19.43
C PRO A 40 -21.88 3.75 20.86
N ASP A 41 -21.04 4.08 21.83
CA ASP A 41 -21.26 3.80 23.26
C ASP A 41 -22.47 4.55 23.85
N GLU A 42 -22.82 5.71 23.30
CA GLU A 42 -23.92 6.58 23.76
C GLU A 42 -25.18 6.42 22.90
N HIS A 43 -25.01 6.19 21.59
CA HIS A 43 -26.09 6.25 20.60
C HIS A 43 -26.48 4.86 20.03
N GLY A 44 -25.72 3.82 20.37
CA GLY A 44 -25.90 2.47 19.83
C GLY A 44 -25.15 2.22 18.51
N PRO A 45 -25.14 0.98 18.03
CA PRO A 45 -24.48 0.64 16.75
C PRO A 45 -25.29 1.17 15.57
N LEU A 46 -24.58 1.70 14.54
CA LEU A 46 -25.21 2.05 13.25
C LEU A 46 -25.39 0.85 12.34
N VAL A 47 -24.64 -0.21 12.60
CA VAL A 47 -24.55 -1.41 11.76
C VAL A 47 -24.78 -2.64 12.64
N GLU A 48 -25.69 -3.50 12.21
CA GLU A 48 -25.97 -4.78 12.86
C GLU A 48 -25.86 -5.90 11.82
N PHE A 49 -25.26 -7.02 12.20
CA PHE A 49 -25.11 -8.18 11.34
C PHE A 49 -25.09 -9.47 12.19
N ASP A 50 -26.05 -10.33 11.94
CA ASP A 50 -26.23 -11.59 12.68
C ASP A 50 -25.49 -12.78 12.06
N GLY A 51 -24.62 -12.53 11.04
CA GLY A 51 -23.94 -13.56 10.27
C GLY A 51 -24.72 -13.99 9.02
N LEU A 52 -24.13 -14.89 8.24
CA LEU A 52 -24.75 -15.51 7.07
C LEU A 52 -25.28 -16.89 7.45
N GLU A 53 -26.56 -17.16 7.09
CA GLU A 53 -27.15 -18.47 7.33
C GLU A 53 -26.41 -19.57 6.55
N GLY A 54 -25.94 -20.58 7.26
CA GLY A 54 -25.19 -21.71 6.67
C GLY A 54 -23.69 -21.50 6.52
N TYR A 55 -23.16 -20.37 6.97
CA TYR A 55 -21.73 -20.06 6.96
C TYR A 55 -21.16 -19.95 8.37
N GLU A 56 -19.87 -20.25 8.51
CA GLU A 56 -19.10 -19.97 9.73
C GLU A 56 -18.38 -18.63 9.57
N GLU A 57 -18.62 -17.67 10.47
CA GLU A 57 -17.86 -16.43 10.47
C GLU A 57 -16.46 -16.70 11.04
N VAL A 58 -15.44 -16.50 10.21
CA VAL A 58 -14.04 -16.79 10.57
C VAL A 58 -13.28 -15.53 10.97
N ASP A 59 -13.74 -14.35 10.50
CA ASP A 59 -13.12 -13.08 10.86
C ASP A 59 -14.13 -11.92 10.81
N ARG A 60 -13.91 -10.89 11.67
CA ARG A 60 -14.70 -9.66 11.70
C ARG A 60 -13.86 -8.49 12.19
N TYR A 61 -13.73 -7.44 11.39
CA TYR A 61 -12.98 -6.24 11.75
C TYR A 61 -13.57 -4.97 11.15
N TRP A 62 -13.32 -3.83 11.81
CA TRP A 62 -13.81 -2.54 11.34
C TRP A 62 -12.98 -2.04 10.15
N ILE A 63 -13.66 -1.65 9.08
CA ILE A 63 -13.09 -0.93 7.94
C ILE A 63 -13.18 0.58 8.17
N ASN A 64 -14.36 1.04 8.59
CA ASN A 64 -14.67 2.44 8.85
C ASN A 64 -15.64 2.53 10.04
N ALA A 65 -15.09 2.51 11.24
CA ALA A 65 -15.94 2.64 12.46
C ALA A 65 -16.53 4.04 12.56
N PRO A 66 -17.83 4.19 12.93
CA PRO A 66 -18.78 3.15 13.29
C PRO A 66 -19.68 2.69 12.12
N PHE A 67 -19.32 2.91 10.87
CA PHE A 67 -20.19 2.80 9.70
C PHE A 67 -20.06 1.47 8.95
N ALA A 68 -18.85 0.91 8.85
CA ALA A 68 -18.65 -0.29 8.03
C ALA A 68 -17.63 -1.24 8.65
N PHE A 69 -17.92 -2.52 8.56
CA PHE A 69 -16.96 -3.57 8.91
C PHE A 69 -16.97 -4.70 7.87
N ALA A 70 -15.87 -5.42 7.79
CA ALA A 70 -15.76 -6.66 7.04
C ALA A 70 -16.18 -7.83 7.92
N SER A 71 -16.88 -8.80 7.32
CA SER A 71 -17.10 -10.12 7.90
C SER A 71 -16.69 -11.17 6.87
N VAL A 72 -15.69 -11.97 7.19
CA VAL A 72 -15.25 -13.09 6.35
C VAL A 72 -15.92 -14.35 6.83
N ASN A 73 -16.59 -15.05 5.91
CA ASN A 73 -17.43 -16.19 6.21
C ASN A 73 -16.96 -17.39 5.39
N TYR A 74 -16.87 -18.56 5.99
CA TYR A 74 -16.44 -19.79 5.37
C TYR A 74 -17.63 -20.70 5.05
N ASP A 75 -17.70 -21.15 3.80
CA ASP A 75 -18.66 -22.15 3.35
C ASP A 75 -18.02 -23.55 3.42
N ASP A 76 -18.47 -24.37 4.36
CA ASP A 76 -17.89 -25.71 4.55
C ASP A 76 -18.25 -26.68 3.40
N GLU A 77 -19.34 -26.43 2.66
CA GLU A 77 -19.74 -27.26 1.51
C GLU A 77 -18.94 -26.89 0.26
N ALA A 78 -18.84 -25.61 -0.05
CA ALA A 78 -18.07 -25.09 -1.20
C ALA A 78 -16.56 -25.07 -0.94
N LYS A 79 -16.13 -25.06 0.32
CA LYS A 79 -14.72 -24.87 0.75
C LYS A 79 -14.16 -23.52 0.29
N GLU A 80 -14.97 -22.49 0.35
CA GLU A 80 -14.66 -21.15 -0.14
C GLU A 80 -14.95 -20.11 0.95
N HIS A 81 -14.18 -19.03 0.93
CA HIS A 81 -14.46 -17.87 1.76
C HIS A 81 -15.36 -16.89 1.02
N ARG A 82 -16.17 -16.13 1.77
CA ARG A 82 -16.98 -15.03 1.27
C ARG A 82 -16.75 -13.79 2.13
N TYR A 83 -16.50 -12.69 1.44
CA TYR A 83 -16.27 -11.40 2.06
C TYR A 83 -17.56 -10.57 2.04
N GLN A 84 -18.00 -10.12 3.21
CA GLN A 84 -19.18 -9.29 3.38
C GLN A 84 -18.78 -7.90 3.85
N VAL A 85 -19.05 -6.88 3.05
CA VAL A 85 -19.05 -5.50 3.52
C VAL A 85 -20.40 -5.27 4.20
N VAL A 86 -20.36 -5.03 5.50
CA VAL A 86 -21.56 -4.76 6.29
C VAL A 86 -21.65 -3.26 6.57
N GLU A 87 -22.72 -2.66 6.08
CA GLU A 87 -22.96 -1.22 6.09
C GLU A 87 -24.34 -0.92 6.71
N PRO A 88 -24.63 0.34 7.11
CA PRO A 88 -25.92 0.70 7.68
C PRO A 88 -27.09 0.39 6.72
N THR A 89 -28.08 -0.32 7.20
CA THR A 89 -29.29 -0.58 6.42
C THR A 89 -30.17 0.65 6.41
N LEU A 90 -30.55 1.14 5.22
CA LEU A 90 -31.46 2.25 5.05
C LEU A 90 -32.91 1.79 5.08
N THR A 91 -33.75 2.51 5.79
CA THR A 91 -35.21 2.39 5.68
C THR A 91 -35.69 2.93 4.32
N ALA A 92 -36.92 2.61 3.93
CA ALA A 92 -37.49 3.13 2.68
C ALA A 92 -37.52 4.67 2.65
N LEU A 93 -37.78 5.32 3.79
CA LEU A 93 -37.73 6.78 3.92
C LEU A 93 -36.31 7.32 3.72
N GLU A 94 -35.31 6.73 4.38
CA GLU A 94 -33.92 7.14 4.26
C GLU A 94 -33.41 6.97 2.83
N SER A 95 -33.82 5.91 2.14
CA SER A 95 -33.45 5.70 0.73
C SER A 95 -34.03 6.77 -0.20
N GLU A 96 -35.32 7.14 -0.04
CA GLU A 96 -35.93 8.22 -0.81
C GLU A 96 -35.31 9.59 -0.49
N LEU A 97 -34.97 9.85 0.77
CA LEU A 97 -34.27 11.06 1.20
C LEU A 97 -32.86 11.12 0.62
N LEU A 98 -32.13 10.02 0.65
CA LEU A 98 -30.76 9.95 0.14
C LEU A 98 -30.68 10.34 -1.33
N ASP A 99 -31.60 9.83 -2.16
CA ASP A 99 -31.59 10.14 -3.59
C ASP A 99 -31.93 11.62 -3.87
N ALA A 100 -32.88 12.18 -3.13
CA ALA A 100 -33.23 13.60 -3.23
C ALA A 100 -32.10 14.51 -2.76
N LEU A 101 -31.52 14.22 -1.60
CA LEU A 101 -30.40 14.96 -1.01
C LEU A 101 -29.17 14.92 -1.91
N TYR A 102 -28.90 13.79 -2.55
CA TYR A 102 -27.78 13.65 -3.49
C TYR A 102 -27.90 14.61 -4.66
N GLU A 103 -29.08 14.71 -5.29
CA GLU A 103 -29.29 15.63 -6.42
C GLU A 103 -29.17 17.11 -6.00
N ASP A 104 -29.68 17.47 -4.83
CA ASP A 104 -29.71 18.85 -4.36
C ASP A 104 -28.36 19.32 -3.79
N ILE A 105 -27.61 18.43 -3.13
CA ILE A 105 -26.28 18.74 -2.57
C ILE A 105 -25.19 18.73 -3.66
N ARG A 106 -25.38 17.96 -4.73
CA ARG A 106 -24.40 17.85 -5.83
C ARG A 106 -24.06 19.20 -6.45
N ALA A 107 -25.03 20.05 -6.71
CA ALA A 107 -24.84 21.33 -7.38
C ALA A 107 -24.01 22.31 -6.52
N PRO A 108 -24.31 22.59 -5.25
CA PRO A 108 -23.51 23.44 -4.39
C PRO A 108 -22.06 22.97 -4.25
N LEU A 109 -21.82 21.67 -4.00
CA LEU A 109 -20.47 21.15 -3.84
C LEU A 109 -19.60 21.22 -5.09
N LEU A 110 -20.19 21.24 -6.30
CA LEU A 110 -19.47 21.40 -7.55
C LEU A 110 -19.07 22.87 -7.81
N TYR A 111 -19.86 23.85 -7.34
CA TYR A 111 -19.62 25.27 -7.59
C TYR A 111 -18.81 25.95 -6.50
N ASP A 112 -18.86 25.46 -5.28
CA ASP A 112 -18.12 26.04 -4.17
C ASP A 112 -16.70 25.47 -4.12
N ARG A 113 -15.77 26.16 -4.81
CA ARG A 113 -14.32 25.88 -4.73
C ARG A 113 -13.71 26.20 -3.37
N ALA A 114 -14.47 26.79 -2.48
CA ALA A 114 -14.13 27.03 -1.09
C ALA A 114 -14.68 25.92 -0.18
N VAL A 115 -14.48 24.65 -0.54
CA VAL A 115 -14.56 23.56 0.44
C VAL A 115 -13.47 23.86 1.46
N GLY A 116 -13.87 24.17 2.71
CA GLY A 116 -12.94 24.46 3.80
C GLY A 116 -11.95 23.33 4.03
N ASP A 117 -11.00 23.56 4.93
CA ASP A 117 -9.98 22.57 5.29
C ASP A 117 -10.56 21.23 5.82
N ASP A 118 -11.87 21.17 6.10
CA ASP A 118 -12.61 19.97 6.53
C ASP A 118 -13.83 19.68 5.62
N PRO A 119 -13.66 18.78 4.61
CA PRO A 119 -14.73 18.38 3.70
C PRO A 119 -15.87 17.61 4.39
N GLU A 120 -15.56 16.90 5.47
CA GLU A 120 -16.54 16.13 6.24
C GLU A 120 -17.49 17.06 7.00
N ALA A 121 -16.94 18.06 7.69
CA ALA A 121 -17.74 19.07 8.37
C ALA A 121 -18.62 19.83 7.38
N THR A 122 -18.07 20.20 6.21
CA THR A 122 -18.83 20.90 5.17
C THR A 122 -20.04 20.09 4.68
N LEU A 123 -19.85 18.78 4.41
CA LEU A 123 -20.96 17.93 3.97
C LEU A 123 -21.99 17.72 5.09
N ARG A 124 -21.55 17.61 6.34
CA ARG A 124 -22.42 17.47 7.52
C ARG A 124 -23.33 18.69 7.69
N ASP A 125 -22.75 19.89 7.59
CA ASP A 125 -23.47 21.14 7.72
C ASP A 125 -24.49 21.33 6.57
N GLU A 126 -24.09 21.01 5.33
CA GLU A 126 -24.99 21.07 4.17
C GLU A 126 -26.15 20.08 4.29
N LEU A 127 -25.88 18.85 4.74
CA LEU A 127 -26.92 17.86 5.00
C LEU A 127 -27.94 18.39 6.04
N GLY A 128 -27.47 18.95 7.15
CA GLY A 128 -28.32 19.55 8.18
C GLY A 128 -29.19 20.66 7.59
N THR A 129 -28.59 21.57 6.83
CA THR A 129 -29.30 22.69 6.18
C THR A 129 -30.39 22.19 5.23
N ARG A 130 -30.12 21.17 4.40
CA ARG A 130 -31.12 20.63 3.47
C ARG A 130 -32.27 19.93 4.18
N LEU A 131 -31.99 19.18 5.25
CA LEU A 131 -33.03 18.57 6.05
C LEU A 131 -33.95 19.60 6.70
N GLU A 132 -33.41 20.73 7.19
CA GLU A 132 -34.19 21.87 7.69
C GLU A 132 -35.03 22.52 6.59
N GLU A 133 -34.48 22.76 5.40
CA GLU A 133 -35.20 23.32 4.25
C GLU A 133 -36.36 22.39 3.81
N TYR A 134 -36.18 21.08 3.87
CA TYR A 134 -37.26 20.11 3.60
C TYR A 134 -38.26 20.02 4.73
N GLY A 135 -37.98 20.59 5.90
CA GLY A 135 -38.81 20.45 7.11
C GLY A 135 -38.83 19.01 7.62
N VAL A 136 -37.81 18.22 7.31
CA VAL A 136 -37.68 16.81 7.69
C VAL A 136 -36.93 16.72 9.00
N ARG A 137 -37.49 16.00 9.97
CA ARG A 137 -36.89 15.72 11.27
C ARG A 137 -36.63 14.22 11.39
N ILE A 138 -35.37 13.84 11.60
CA ILE A 138 -34.92 12.46 11.72
C ILE A 138 -34.10 12.29 13.01
N GLY A 139 -33.88 11.06 13.43
CA GLY A 139 -33.00 10.76 14.55
C GLY A 139 -31.52 10.91 14.17
N LEU A 140 -30.68 10.97 15.19
CA LEU A 140 -29.21 11.10 14.98
C LEU A 140 -28.65 9.89 14.21
N ASP A 141 -29.14 8.70 14.46
CA ASP A 141 -28.79 7.47 13.75
C ASP A 141 -29.13 7.53 12.25
N SER A 142 -30.34 8.01 11.91
CA SER A 142 -30.76 8.23 10.52
C SER A 142 -29.92 9.31 9.83
N PHE A 143 -29.59 10.38 10.56
CA PHE A 143 -28.71 11.44 10.05
C PHE A 143 -27.36 10.88 9.65
N TYR A 144 -26.71 10.10 10.52
CA TYR A 144 -25.39 9.55 10.25
C TYR A 144 -25.40 8.42 9.21
N ARG A 145 -26.49 7.65 9.08
CA ARG A 145 -26.68 6.73 7.94
C ARG A 145 -26.72 7.48 6.61
N LEU A 146 -27.51 8.55 6.52
CA LEU A 146 -27.57 9.37 5.32
C LEU A 146 -26.23 10.05 5.02
N PHE A 147 -25.58 10.59 6.04
CA PHE A 147 -24.26 11.20 5.94
C PHE A 147 -23.22 10.21 5.37
N TYR A 148 -23.15 9.00 5.90
CA TYR A 148 -22.26 7.95 5.41
C TYR A 148 -22.46 7.68 3.92
N TYR A 149 -23.70 7.48 3.48
CA TYR A 149 -24.00 7.19 2.08
C TYR A 149 -23.76 8.39 1.14
N LEU A 150 -23.98 9.61 1.60
CA LEU A 150 -23.63 10.83 0.84
C LEU A 150 -22.11 11.00 0.73
N TYR A 151 -21.39 10.83 1.84
CA TYR A 151 -19.95 10.96 1.88
C TYR A 151 -19.27 10.01 0.88
N ARG A 152 -19.61 8.73 0.93
CA ARG A 152 -19.06 7.73 0.01
C ARG A 152 -19.44 7.95 -1.46
N ARG A 153 -20.58 8.62 -1.75
CA ARG A 153 -20.97 8.99 -3.13
C ARG A 153 -20.23 10.20 -3.64
N PHE A 154 -19.93 11.19 -2.80
CA PHE A 154 -19.30 12.44 -3.21
C PHE A 154 -17.77 12.41 -3.13
N ARG A 155 -17.24 11.76 -2.12
CA ARG A 155 -15.81 11.75 -1.80
C ARG A 155 -15.15 10.39 -1.90
N GLY A 156 -15.90 9.33 -1.66
CA GLY A 156 -15.40 7.97 -1.70
C GLY A 156 -15.65 7.28 -3.03
N PHE A 157 -15.50 5.97 -2.99
CA PHE A 157 -15.61 5.08 -4.15
C PHE A 157 -17.03 4.52 -4.36
N GLY A 158 -18.05 5.14 -3.76
CA GLY A 158 -19.44 4.70 -3.91
C GLY A 158 -19.67 3.28 -3.40
N PRO A 159 -20.24 2.35 -4.22
CA PRO A 159 -20.58 1.01 -3.76
C PRO A 159 -19.40 0.15 -3.27
N ILE A 160 -18.18 0.43 -3.72
CA ILE A 160 -16.98 -0.28 -3.28
C ILE A 160 -16.17 0.49 -2.23
N ASP A 161 -16.73 1.57 -1.67
CA ASP A 161 -15.99 2.44 -0.75
C ASP A 161 -15.47 1.68 0.48
N GLY A 162 -16.31 0.81 1.09
CA GLY A 162 -15.87 -0.04 2.19
C GLY A 162 -14.69 -0.94 1.80
N ILE A 163 -14.74 -1.55 0.61
CA ILE A 163 -13.66 -2.42 0.10
C ILE A 163 -12.37 -1.60 -0.13
N MET A 164 -12.51 -0.40 -0.70
CA MET A 164 -11.35 0.46 -0.96
C MET A 164 -10.67 0.96 0.31
N ASN A 165 -11.41 1.09 1.41
CA ASN A 165 -10.87 1.49 2.71
C ASN A 165 -10.33 0.32 3.55
N ASP A 166 -10.53 -0.94 3.12
CA ASP A 166 -10.02 -2.10 3.84
C ASP A 166 -8.50 -2.27 3.60
N PRO A 167 -7.65 -2.18 4.64
CA PRO A 167 -6.20 -2.32 4.49
C PRO A 167 -5.76 -3.72 4.04
N HIS A 168 -6.60 -4.76 4.26
CA HIS A 168 -6.30 -6.15 3.90
C HIS A 168 -6.64 -6.50 2.45
N VAL A 169 -7.23 -5.57 1.68
CA VAL A 169 -7.56 -5.77 0.27
C VAL A 169 -6.51 -5.11 -0.62
N GLU A 170 -5.87 -5.90 -1.50
CA GLU A 170 -4.87 -5.43 -2.47
C GLU A 170 -5.51 -5.05 -3.82
N ASP A 171 -6.35 -5.94 -4.38
CA ASP A 171 -6.99 -5.75 -5.68
C ASP A 171 -8.52 -5.87 -5.57
N VAL A 172 -9.24 -5.10 -6.40
CA VAL A 172 -10.70 -5.12 -6.51
C VAL A 172 -11.10 -5.29 -7.97
N SER A 173 -11.88 -6.30 -8.31
CA SER A 173 -12.33 -6.54 -9.69
C SER A 173 -13.83 -6.72 -9.82
N CYS A 174 -14.39 -6.17 -10.88
CA CYS A 174 -15.76 -6.37 -11.32
C CYS A 174 -15.75 -6.76 -12.80
N ASP A 175 -16.14 -8.00 -13.12
CA ASP A 175 -15.96 -8.61 -14.43
C ASP A 175 -17.23 -8.59 -15.28
N GLY A 176 -18.23 -7.76 -14.95
CA GLY A 176 -19.45 -7.60 -15.72
C GLY A 176 -20.69 -7.31 -14.90
N TYR A 177 -21.84 -7.24 -15.61
CA TYR A 177 -23.14 -6.91 -15.02
C TYR A 177 -23.66 -8.03 -14.12
N ASP A 178 -24.24 -7.65 -13.00
CA ASP A 178 -24.86 -8.55 -12.00
C ASP A 178 -23.92 -9.63 -11.43
N LEU A 179 -22.63 -9.55 -11.73
CA LEU A 179 -21.61 -10.38 -11.13
C LEU A 179 -21.14 -9.79 -9.78
N PRO A 180 -20.70 -10.63 -8.85
CA PRO A 180 -20.10 -10.14 -7.63
C PRO A 180 -18.79 -9.43 -7.93
N VAL A 181 -18.50 -8.41 -7.15
CA VAL A 181 -17.15 -7.85 -7.08
C VAL A 181 -16.27 -8.87 -6.37
N TYR A 182 -15.08 -9.11 -6.88
CA TYR A 182 -14.06 -9.94 -6.26
C TYR A 182 -12.99 -9.05 -5.66
N VAL A 183 -12.41 -9.52 -4.58
CA VAL A 183 -11.26 -8.87 -3.93
C VAL A 183 -10.12 -9.87 -3.79
N TYR A 184 -8.88 -9.38 -3.92
CA TYR A 184 -7.71 -10.12 -3.48
C TYR A 184 -7.38 -9.64 -2.07
N HIS A 185 -7.61 -10.52 -1.10
CA HIS A 185 -7.35 -10.29 0.32
C HIS A 185 -6.01 -10.92 0.70
N ASP A 186 -5.23 -10.29 1.54
CA ASP A 186 -3.90 -10.76 1.96
C ASP A 186 -3.94 -12.16 2.60
N ASP A 187 -4.91 -12.44 3.49
CA ASP A 187 -5.07 -13.73 4.16
C ASP A 187 -5.91 -14.74 3.36
N TYR A 188 -7.01 -14.28 2.72
CA TYR A 188 -8.00 -15.17 2.10
C TYR A 188 -7.90 -15.26 0.57
N GLN A 189 -7.01 -14.48 -0.07
CA GLN A 189 -6.76 -14.43 -1.53
C GLN A 189 -7.99 -13.96 -2.33
N ASP A 190 -8.30 -14.61 -3.45
CA ASP A 190 -9.44 -14.25 -4.30
C ASP A 190 -10.76 -14.62 -3.64
N VAL A 191 -11.53 -13.62 -3.19
CA VAL A 191 -12.77 -13.82 -2.43
C VAL A 191 -13.93 -13.07 -3.08
N GLU A 192 -15.08 -13.76 -3.21
CA GLU A 192 -16.33 -13.16 -3.65
C GLU A 192 -16.91 -12.23 -2.58
N THR A 193 -17.36 -11.03 -3.00
CA THR A 193 -18.02 -10.07 -2.10
C THR A 193 -19.54 -10.06 -2.29
N ASN A 194 -20.25 -9.37 -1.37
CA ASN A 194 -21.68 -9.10 -1.50
C ASN A 194 -22.01 -7.89 -2.40
N VAL A 195 -21.01 -7.21 -2.95
CA VAL A 195 -21.22 -6.04 -3.81
C VAL A 195 -21.46 -6.48 -5.25
N ARG A 196 -22.52 -5.93 -5.87
CA ARG A 196 -22.89 -6.20 -7.28
C ARG A 196 -23.34 -4.92 -7.95
N PHE A 197 -23.08 -4.84 -9.26
CA PHE A 197 -23.51 -3.74 -10.10
C PHE A 197 -24.46 -4.24 -11.19
N GLY A 198 -25.65 -3.66 -11.31
CA GLY A 198 -26.46 -3.82 -12.52
C GLY A 198 -25.92 -2.99 -13.68
N GLU A 199 -26.40 -3.27 -14.90
CA GLU A 199 -25.90 -2.71 -16.17
C GLU A 199 -25.74 -1.18 -16.15
N GLU A 200 -26.82 -0.42 -15.98
CA GLU A 200 -26.80 1.04 -15.99
C GLU A 200 -25.89 1.65 -14.90
N ARG A 201 -25.81 0.96 -13.76
CA ARG A 201 -24.98 1.41 -12.63
C ARG A 201 -23.50 1.18 -12.91
N LEU A 202 -23.13 0.05 -13.52
CA LEU A 202 -21.73 -0.27 -13.80
C LEU A 202 -21.16 0.64 -14.90
N ASP A 203 -21.91 0.87 -15.98
CA ASP A 203 -21.50 1.78 -17.06
C ASP A 203 -21.26 3.19 -16.51
N SER A 204 -22.24 3.71 -15.76
CA SER A 204 -22.13 5.03 -15.13
C SER A 204 -20.96 5.10 -14.15
N TYR A 205 -20.68 4.01 -13.45
CA TYR A 205 -19.61 3.91 -12.49
C TYR A 205 -18.24 3.95 -13.16
N VAL A 206 -18.03 3.17 -14.20
CA VAL A 206 -16.80 3.13 -15.00
C VAL A 206 -16.53 4.51 -15.64
N VAL A 207 -17.56 5.14 -16.24
CA VAL A 207 -17.44 6.50 -16.79
C VAL A 207 -17.06 7.52 -15.71
N ARG A 208 -17.65 7.42 -14.51
CA ARG A 208 -17.33 8.31 -13.39
C ARG A 208 -15.89 8.15 -12.92
N LEU A 209 -15.40 6.92 -12.73
CA LEU A 209 -14.00 6.67 -12.34
C LEU A 209 -13.02 7.25 -13.35
N ALA A 210 -13.28 7.05 -14.66
CA ALA A 210 -12.47 7.63 -15.73
C ALA A 210 -12.44 9.16 -15.64
N GLN A 211 -13.60 9.80 -15.50
CA GLN A 211 -13.71 11.27 -15.42
C GLN A 211 -13.02 11.84 -14.17
N GLN A 212 -13.16 11.20 -13.02
CA GLN A 212 -12.48 11.62 -11.78
C GLN A 212 -10.95 11.56 -11.91
N SER A 213 -10.45 10.64 -12.71
CA SER A 213 -9.03 10.49 -13.03
C SER A 213 -8.55 11.36 -14.20
N GLY A 214 -9.41 12.23 -14.73
CA GLY A 214 -9.10 13.07 -15.89
C GLY A 214 -8.96 12.29 -17.20
N ARG A 215 -9.47 11.05 -17.25
CA ARG A 215 -9.51 10.18 -18.42
C ARG A 215 -10.90 10.21 -19.07
N HIS A 216 -10.96 9.82 -20.32
CA HIS A 216 -12.23 9.72 -21.06
C HIS A 216 -12.38 8.30 -21.63
N VAL A 217 -13.40 7.60 -21.16
CA VAL A 217 -13.82 6.30 -21.72
C VAL A 217 -15.06 6.50 -22.59
N SER A 218 -15.13 5.83 -23.73
CA SER A 218 -16.25 5.91 -24.68
C SER A 218 -16.29 4.67 -25.57
N VAL A 219 -17.36 4.49 -26.33
CA VAL A 219 -17.47 3.39 -27.32
C VAL A 219 -16.28 3.40 -28.32
N GLY A 220 -15.75 4.57 -28.67
CA GLY A 220 -14.59 4.69 -29.57
C GLY A 220 -13.24 4.41 -28.88
N ASN A 221 -13.17 4.54 -27.56
CA ASN A 221 -12.02 4.20 -26.72
C ASN A 221 -12.53 3.51 -25.46
N PRO A 222 -12.91 2.22 -25.57
CA PRO A 222 -13.64 1.54 -24.51
C PRO A 222 -12.76 1.03 -23.36
N VAL A 223 -11.43 0.96 -23.52
CA VAL A 223 -10.49 0.52 -22.47
C VAL A 223 -9.56 1.64 -22.13
N VAL A 224 -9.45 1.97 -20.84
CA VAL A 224 -8.62 3.08 -20.33
C VAL A 224 -7.95 2.69 -19.05
N GLU A 225 -6.67 2.97 -18.96
CA GLU A 225 -5.93 2.96 -17.70
C GLU A 225 -6.04 4.32 -17.01
N ALA A 226 -6.30 4.32 -15.70
CA ALA A 226 -6.51 5.51 -14.88
C ALA A 226 -5.80 5.40 -13.53
N THR A 227 -5.33 6.53 -13.02
CA THR A 227 -4.88 6.64 -11.62
C THR A 227 -5.97 7.37 -10.84
N LEU A 228 -6.51 6.73 -9.82
CA LEU A 228 -7.56 7.26 -8.97
C LEU A 228 -7.03 8.33 -8.02
N GLN A 229 -7.94 9.02 -7.30
CA GLN A 229 -7.56 10.14 -6.43
C GLN A 229 -6.69 9.72 -5.24
N ASP A 230 -6.85 8.50 -4.76
CA ASP A 230 -6.05 7.88 -3.70
C ASP A 230 -4.70 7.33 -4.19
N GLY A 231 -4.40 7.42 -5.49
CA GLY A 231 -3.20 6.87 -6.10
C GLY A 231 -3.36 5.45 -6.64
N SER A 232 -4.50 4.79 -6.38
CA SER A 232 -4.79 3.44 -6.89
C SER A 232 -4.82 3.41 -8.42
N ARG A 233 -4.39 2.32 -9.01
CA ARG A 233 -4.41 2.09 -10.46
C ARG A 233 -5.68 1.36 -10.87
N ALA A 234 -6.39 1.87 -11.85
CA ALA A 234 -7.60 1.26 -12.37
C ALA A 234 -7.48 0.96 -13.86
N GLU A 235 -7.80 -0.27 -14.26
CA GLU A 235 -8.08 -0.65 -15.63
C GLU A 235 -9.59 -0.64 -15.80
N LEU A 236 -10.10 0.16 -16.72
CA LEU A 236 -11.52 0.41 -16.92
C LEU A 236 -11.93 -0.02 -18.32
N ALA A 237 -12.99 -0.81 -18.45
CA ALA A 237 -13.57 -1.22 -19.74
C ALA A 237 -15.06 -0.88 -19.78
N LEU A 238 -15.50 -0.23 -20.86
CA LEU A 238 -16.89 0.22 -21.05
C LEU A 238 -17.61 -0.59 -22.10
N GLY A 239 -18.75 -1.16 -21.72
CA GLY A 239 -19.69 -1.83 -22.63
C GLY A 239 -19.32 -3.26 -22.97
N ASP A 240 -20.25 -3.94 -23.63
CA ASP A 240 -20.18 -5.37 -23.97
C ASP A 240 -19.45 -5.67 -25.30
N GLU A 241 -19.07 -4.63 -26.05
CA GLU A 241 -18.35 -4.80 -27.32
C GLU A 241 -16.92 -5.35 -27.11
N VAL A 242 -16.29 -5.01 -25.98
CA VAL A 242 -14.92 -5.43 -25.66
C VAL A 242 -14.92 -6.50 -24.58
N THR A 243 -15.76 -6.34 -23.57
CA THR A 243 -15.95 -7.28 -22.46
C THR A 243 -17.34 -7.91 -22.55
N PRO A 244 -17.49 -9.13 -23.08
CA PRO A 244 -18.81 -9.70 -23.41
C PRO A 244 -19.80 -9.86 -22.24
N ARG A 245 -19.35 -9.67 -21.01
CA ARG A 245 -20.20 -9.70 -19.81
C ARG A 245 -20.67 -8.30 -19.37
N GLY A 246 -20.32 -7.27 -20.14
CA GLY A 246 -20.62 -5.87 -19.83
C GLY A 246 -19.39 -5.09 -19.39
N SER A 247 -19.58 -3.86 -18.96
CA SER A 247 -18.48 -3.04 -18.43
C SER A 247 -17.73 -3.76 -17.32
N ALA A 248 -16.45 -3.46 -17.16
CA ALA A 248 -15.59 -4.09 -16.17
C ALA A 248 -14.60 -3.09 -15.60
N PHE A 249 -14.11 -3.34 -14.39
CA PHE A 249 -12.98 -2.63 -13.84
C PHE A 249 -12.12 -3.56 -12.98
N THR A 250 -10.81 -3.29 -12.96
CA THR A 250 -9.89 -3.85 -11.99
C THR A 250 -9.13 -2.70 -11.36
N ILE A 251 -9.15 -2.61 -10.04
CA ILE A 251 -8.46 -1.57 -9.27
C ILE A 251 -7.39 -2.26 -8.42
N ARG A 252 -6.15 -1.87 -8.61
CA ARG A 252 -5.05 -2.20 -7.73
C ARG A 252 -4.84 -1.05 -6.76
N LYS A 253 -5.11 -1.31 -5.49
CA LYS A 253 -5.06 -0.29 -4.45
C LYS A 253 -3.63 0.18 -4.22
N TYR A 254 -3.50 1.47 -4.00
CA TYR A 254 -2.28 2.08 -3.50
C TYR A 254 -2.28 2.01 -1.96
N SER A 255 -1.23 1.42 -1.39
CA SER A 255 -1.03 1.45 0.05
C SER A 255 -0.18 2.66 0.43
N GLU A 256 -0.71 3.55 1.27
CA GLU A 256 0.05 4.67 1.84
C GLU A 256 1.07 4.21 2.88
N GLU A 257 0.84 3.06 3.50
CA GLU A 257 1.75 2.44 4.45
C GLU A 257 2.40 1.21 3.81
N PRO A 258 3.62 1.37 3.25
CA PRO A 258 4.33 0.26 2.64
C PRO A 258 4.86 -0.68 3.72
N PHE A 259 5.01 -1.95 3.38
CA PHE A 259 5.70 -2.93 4.21
C PHE A 259 7.09 -2.46 4.58
N THR A 260 7.44 -2.65 5.84
CA THR A 260 8.77 -2.40 6.38
C THR A 260 9.63 -3.66 6.31
N PRO A 261 10.93 -3.58 6.57
CA PRO A 261 11.76 -4.76 6.75
C PRO A 261 11.30 -5.69 7.89
N VAL A 262 10.59 -5.17 8.90
CA VAL A 262 10.01 -5.98 9.99
C VAL A 262 8.88 -6.85 9.46
N ASP A 263 7.98 -6.29 8.65
CA ASP A 263 6.92 -7.07 8.01
C ASP A 263 7.48 -8.18 7.11
N LEU A 264 8.58 -7.89 6.38
CA LEU A 264 9.24 -8.92 5.55
C LEU A 264 9.84 -10.06 6.39
N LEU A 265 10.25 -9.78 7.64
CA LEU A 265 10.69 -10.80 8.61
C LEU A 265 9.50 -11.62 9.10
N GLU A 266 8.40 -10.98 9.50
CA GLU A 266 7.19 -11.65 10.01
C GLU A 266 6.61 -12.61 8.99
N HIS A 267 6.54 -12.18 7.72
CA HIS A 267 6.09 -13.04 6.62
C HIS A 267 7.14 -14.06 6.17
N GLY A 268 8.34 -14.08 6.75
CA GLY A 268 9.44 -14.97 6.37
C GLY A 268 9.91 -14.78 4.93
N THR A 269 9.66 -13.61 4.33
CA THR A 269 10.16 -13.29 2.98
C THR A 269 11.68 -13.21 2.96
N TYR A 270 12.25 -12.68 4.04
CA TYR A 270 13.68 -12.62 4.33
C TYR A 270 13.95 -13.05 5.77
N ASP A 271 15.18 -13.46 6.06
CA ASP A 271 15.69 -13.54 7.42
C ASP A 271 16.46 -12.26 7.82
N ILE A 272 16.79 -12.11 9.10
CA ILE A 272 17.51 -10.94 9.61
C ILE A 272 18.90 -10.84 8.97
N GLY A 273 19.58 -11.95 8.71
CA GLY A 273 20.92 -11.98 8.09
C GLY A 273 20.90 -11.38 6.69
N GLN A 274 19.89 -11.74 5.89
CA GLN A 274 19.67 -11.19 4.54
C GLN A 274 19.39 -9.68 4.60
N LEU A 275 18.53 -9.23 5.52
CA LEU A 275 18.21 -7.80 5.67
C LEU A 275 19.43 -6.99 6.13
N VAL A 276 20.23 -7.52 7.04
CA VAL A 276 21.51 -6.88 7.45
C VAL A 276 22.48 -6.79 6.28
N TYR A 277 22.58 -7.84 5.48
CA TYR A 277 23.41 -7.86 4.28
C TYR A 277 22.98 -6.79 3.27
N LEU A 278 21.68 -6.73 2.96
CA LEU A 278 21.10 -5.73 2.05
C LEU A 278 21.25 -4.31 2.59
N TRP A 279 21.08 -4.10 3.88
CA TRP A 279 21.36 -2.82 4.54
C TRP A 279 22.82 -2.39 4.30
N MET A 280 23.77 -3.30 4.58
CA MET A 280 25.19 -3.03 4.33
C MET A 280 25.49 -2.72 2.87
N ALA A 281 24.88 -3.45 1.94
CA ALA A 281 25.03 -3.22 0.51
C ALA A 281 24.54 -1.82 0.10
N ILE A 282 23.33 -1.43 0.53
CA ILE A 282 22.74 -0.12 0.21
C ILE A 282 23.57 1.02 0.81
N GLU A 283 23.91 0.95 2.11
CA GLU A 283 24.69 1.98 2.78
C GLU A 283 26.06 2.22 2.11
N HIS A 284 26.58 1.19 1.45
CA HIS A 284 27.87 1.25 0.74
C HIS A 284 27.73 1.33 -0.78
N ASN A 285 26.59 1.89 -1.24
CA ASN A 285 26.35 2.27 -2.63
C ASN A 285 26.42 1.10 -3.64
N ARG A 286 25.96 -0.09 -3.24
CA ARG A 286 25.84 -1.23 -4.17
C ARG A 286 24.53 -1.12 -4.97
N ASN A 287 24.59 -1.49 -6.23
CA ASN A 287 23.48 -1.49 -7.16
C ASN A 287 22.66 -2.78 -7.00
N LEU A 288 21.35 -2.68 -6.85
CA LEU A 288 20.46 -3.81 -6.58
C LEU A 288 19.36 -3.95 -7.64
N VAL A 289 19.10 -5.19 -8.05
CA VAL A 289 17.92 -5.54 -8.85
C VAL A 289 17.10 -6.58 -8.11
N PHE A 290 15.80 -6.31 -7.97
CA PHE A 290 14.83 -7.27 -7.44
C PHE A 290 14.10 -7.93 -8.60
N ALA A 291 14.33 -9.20 -8.84
CA ALA A 291 13.73 -9.98 -9.91
C ALA A 291 12.67 -10.95 -9.36
N GLY A 292 11.68 -11.28 -10.16
CA GLY A 292 10.65 -12.26 -9.80
C GLY A 292 9.46 -12.23 -10.74
N GLY A 293 8.58 -13.20 -10.63
CA GLY A 293 7.31 -13.26 -11.35
C GLY A 293 6.31 -12.19 -10.89
N THR A 294 5.11 -12.24 -11.47
CA THR A 294 3.98 -11.40 -11.01
C THR A 294 3.61 -11.79 -9.57
N ALA A 295 3.24 -10.81 -8.75
CA ALA A 295 2.85 -10.97 -7.35
C ALA A 295 3.92 -11.64 -6.44
N SER A 296 5.19 -11.69 -6.84
CA SER A 296 6.28 -12.25 -6.02
C SER A 296 6.80 -11.29 -4.94
N GLY A 297 6.34 -10.03 -4.90
CA GLY A 297 6.75 -9.03 -3.92
C GLY A 297 7.99 -8.22 -4.28
N LYS A 298 8.37 -8.10 -5.56
CA LYS A 298 9.56 -7.34 -6.02
C LYS A 298 9.54 -5.88 -5.57
N THR A 299 8.49 -5.16 -5.93
CA THR A 299 8.33 -3.72 -5.61
C THR A 299 8.19 -3.53 -4.10
N THR A 300 7.43 -4.39 -3.43
CA THR A 300 7.30 -4.42 -1.97
C THR A 300 8.64 -4.55 -1.28
N SER A 301 9.47 -5.52 -1.71
CA SER A 301 10.81 -5.70 -1.15
C SER A 301 11.74 -4.55 -1.47
N MET A 302 11.72 -4.03 -2.71
CA MET A 302 12.53 -2.86 -3.06
C MET A 302 12.14 -1.66 -2.19
N ASN A 303 10.84 -1.44 -1.97
CA ASN A 303 10.36 -0.35 -1.13
C ASN A 303 10.81 -0.51 0.33
N ALA A 304 10.55 -1.67 0.93
CA ALA A 304 10.96 -1.96 2.30
C ALA A 304 12.49 -1.83 2.49
N ILE A 305 13.27 -2.43 1.61
CA ILE A 305 14.74 -2.39 1.68
C ILE A 305 15.29 -0.98 1.44
N SER A 306 14.58 -0.14 0.66
CA SER A 306 14.97 1.26 0.44
C SER A 306 14.92 2.12 1.70
N MET A 307 14.21 1.69 2.75
CA MET A 307 14.20 2.36 4.06
C MET A 307 15.57 2.32 4.76
N PHE A 308 16.48 1.46 4.29
CA PHE A 308 17.88 1.46 4.74
C PHE A 308 18.77 2.49 4.03
N ILE A 309 18.24 3.26 3.08
CA ILE A 309 19.01 4.35 2.45
C ILE A 309 19.31 5.42 3.49
N PRO A 310 20.56 5.94 3.55
CA PRO A 310 20.92 6.97 4.52
C PRO A 310 20.00 8.20 4.43
N PRO A 311 19.49 8.73 5.56
CA PRO A 311 18.37 9.71 5.60
C PRO A 311 18.67 11.06 4.94
N ARG A 312 19.95 11.41 4.74
CA ARG A 312 20.34 12.69 4.14
C ARG A 312 20.60 12.60 2.63
N SER A 313 20.50 11.40 2.07
CA SER A 313 20.77 11.18 0.65
C SER A 313 19.67 11.79 -0.22
N LYS A 314 20.06 12.25 -1.40
CA LYS A 314 19.11 12.67 -2.41
C LYS A 314 18.63 11.48 -3.23
N LEU A 315 17.32 11.26 -3.19
CA LEU A 315 16.66 10.16 -3.90
C LEU A 315 15.81 10.66 -5.05
N ILE A 316 15.75 9.87 -6.10
CA ILE A 316 14.77 10.03 -7.18
C ILE A 316 14.11 8.69 -7.42
N THR A 317 12.77 8.67 -7.42
CA THR A 317 12.00 7.51 -7.89
C THR A 317 11.43 7.79 -9.27
N ILE A 318 11.42 6.78 -10.12
CA ILE A 318 10.88 6.83 -11.48
C ILE A 318 10.02 5.59 -11.68
N GLU A 319 8.73 5.80 -11.93
CA GLU A 319 7.73 4.74 -11.96
C GLU A 319 6.73 4.96 -13.09
N ASP A 320 6.12 3.90 -13.58
CA ASP A 320 4.97 4.01 -14.49
C ASP A 320 3.72 4.42 -13.73
N THR A 321 3.53 3.83 -12.56
CA THR A 321 2.51 4.20 -11.59
C THR A 321 3.18 4.28 -10.22
N ARG A 322 2.73 5.19 -9.38
CA ARG A 322 3.30 5.38 -8.05
C ARG A 322 3.00 4.18 -7.16
N GLU A 323 4.04 3.42 -6.83
CA GLU A 323 3.99 2.28 -5.90
C GLU A 323 4.96 2.49 -4.72
N LEU A 324 6.02 3.29 -4.92
CA LEU A 324 7.02 3.53 -3.89
C LEU A 324 6.59 4.66 -2.96
N ALA A 325 6.71 4.42 -1.67
CA ALA A 325 6.51 5.39 -0.62
C ALA A 325 7.77 5.46 0.26
N LEU A 326 8.40 6.63 0.33
CA LEU A 326 9.65 6.86 1.06
C LEU A 326 9.48 8.01 2.04
N TYR A 327 10.17 7.95 3.16
CA TYR A 327 10.15 9.00 4.18
C TYR A 327 11.52 9.73 4.21
N HIS A 328 11.84 10.38 3.09
CA HIS A 328 13.07 11.16 2.93
C HIS A 328 12.73 12.61 2.58
N ASP A 329 13.31 13.57 3.26
CA ASP A 329 13.08 15.00 2.99
C ASP A 329 13.56 15.42 1.60
N ASN A 330 14.62 14.79 1.08
CA ASN A 330 15.22 15.10 -0.22
C ASN A 330 14.85 14.06 -1.28
N TRP A 331 13.56 13.80 -1.42
CA TRP A 331 13.00 12.84 -2.38
C TRP A 331 12.25 13.54 -3.50
N LEU A 332 12.55 13.17 -4.74
CA LEU A 332 11.83 13.56 -5.95
C LEU A 332 11.14 12.34 -6.55
N SER A 333 9.83 12.25 -6.44
CA SER A 333 9.02 11.23 -7.10
C SER A 333 8.64 11.68 -8.51
N SER A 334 8.81 10.81 -9.50
CA SER A 334 8.47 11.05 -10.91
C SER A 334 7.70 9.87 -11.47
N VAL A 335 6.62 10.17 -12.22
CA VAL A 335 5.75 9.16 -12.84
C VAL A 335 5.68 9.43 -14.34
N THR A 336 5.66 8.37 -15.14
CA THR A 336 5.48 8.47 -16.59
C THR A 336 4.10 9.03 -16.93
N ARG A 337 3.96 9.55 -18.12
CA ARG A 337 2.69 10.09 -18.59
C ARG A 337 2.47 9.77 -20.05
N GLU A 338 1.51 8.90 -20.31
CA GLU A 338 0.97 8.69 -21.65
C GLU A 338 -0.13 9.69 -21.94
N ARG A 339 -0.13 10.29 -23.13
CA ARG A 339 -1.16 11.20 -23.60
C ARG A 339 -1.98 10.53 -24.71
N LEU A 340 -3.29 10.73 -24.63
CA LEU A 340 -4.24 10.31 -25.66
C LEU A 340 -4.32 11.29 -26.84
N ASP A 341 -3.80 12.52 -26.68
CA ASP A 341 -3.82 13.61 -27.68
C ASP A 341 -2.41 13.85 -28.25
N GLU A 342 -2.29 14.70 -29.32
CA GLU A 342 -1.05 15.04 -30.04
C GLU A 342 0.05 15.71 -29.19
N GLY A 343 0.22 15.32 -27.92
CA GLY A 343 1.28 15.76 -27.02
C GLY A 343 2.39 14.73 -26.91
N ALA A 344 3.60 15.14 -26.55
CA ALA A 344 4.69 14.22 -26.29
C ALA A 344 4.43 13.43 -24.99
N ASP A 345 4.55 12.12 -25.06
CA ASP A 345 4.60 11.27 -23.89
C ASP A 345 5.82 11.62 -23.04
N VAL A 346 5.75 11.35 -21.75
CA VAL A 346 6.90 11.41 -20.85
C VAL A 346 7.23 9.98 -20.46
N THR A 347 8.24 9.44 -21.09
CA THR A 347 8.64 8.05 -20.90
C THR A 347 9.55 7.87 -19.69
N MET A 348 9.70 6.63 -19.22
CA MET A 348 10.68 6.28 -18.18
C MET A 348 12.12 6.68 -18.58
N TYR A 349 12.45 6.54 -19.85
CA TYR A 349 13.73 6.98 -20.40
C TYR A 349 13.95 8.50 -20.26
N ASP A 350 12.91 9.33 -20.56
CA ASP A 350 12.99 10.79 -20.43
C ASP A 350 13.18 11.21 -18.96
N LEU A 351 12.43 10.56 -18.06
CA LEU A 351 12.51 10.82 -16.63
C LEU A 351 13.88 10.45 -16.07
N LEU A 352 14.43 9.31 -16.49
CA LEU A 352 15.76 8.87 -16.05
C LEU A 352 16.86 9.83 -16.54
N ARG A 353 16.79 10.29 -17.78
CA ARG A 353 17.71 11.33 -18.30
C ARG A 353 17.58 12.66 -17.54
N SER A 354 16.38 13.01 -17.13
CA SER A 354 16.15 14.19 -16.29
C SER A 354 16.72 13.98 -14.89
N ALA A 355 16.51 12.82 -14.29
CA ALA A 355 16.99 12.46 -12.96
C ALA A 355 18.51 12.67 -12.81
N LEU A 356 19.29 12.24 -13.77
CA LEU A 356 20.76 12.40 -13.76
C LEU A 356 21.23 13.88 -13.67
N ARG A 357 20.39 14.85 -14.07
CA ARG A 357 20.69 16.29 -13.96
C ARG A 357 20.42 16.85 -12.56
N HIS A 358 19.66 16.14 -11.74
CA HIS A 358 19.34 16.52 -10.37
C HIS A 358 20.41 16.10 -9.36
N ARG A 359 21.48 15.41 -9.80
CA ARG A 359 22.60 14.89 -9.00
C ARG A 359 22.10 14.02 -7.83
N PRO A 360 21.33 12.97 -8.09
CA PRO A 360 20.90 12.05 -7.05
C PRO A 360 22.08 11.21 -6.55
N GLU A 361 22.00 10.77 -5.31
CA GLU A 361 22.85 9.70 -4.79
C GLU A 361 22.22 8.35 -5.10
N TYR A 362 20.88 8.26 -4.98
CA TYR A 362 20.13 7.05 -5.25
C TYR A 362 19.04 7.30 -6.31
N ILE A 363 18.90 6.37 -7.23
CA ILE A 363 17.86 6.33 -8.26
C ILE A 363 17.11 5.01 -8.12
N LEU A 364 15.80 5.08 -7.84
CA LEU A 364 14.94 3.91 -7.76
C LEU A 364 14.04 3.88 -9.00
N VAL A 365 14.05 2.76 -9.72
CA VAL A 365 13.22 2.56 -10.92
C VAL A 365 12.22 1.46 -10.63
N GLY A 366 10.93 1.77 -10.72
CA GLY A 366 9.83 0.87 -10.37
C GLY A 366 9.95 -0.47 -11.08
N GLU A 367 10.08 -0.48 -12.41
CA GLU A 367 10.35 -1.69 -13.18
C GLU A 367 11.12 -1.36 -14.47
N VAL A 368 12.13 -2.17 -14.78
CA VAL A 368 12.94 -2.07 -15.99
C VAL A 368 12.44 -3.07 -17.03
N ARG A 369 11.99 -2.56 -18.20
CA ARG A 369 11.37 -3.37 -19.26
C ARG A 369 11.94 -3.11 -20.66
N GLY A 370 12.54 -1.92 -20.89
CA GLY A 370 12.89 -1.45 -22.22
C GLY A 370 14.19 -0.65 -22.30
N GLU A 371 14.20 0.38 -23.13
CA GLU A 371 15.38 1.18 -23.46
C GLU A 371 15.95 1.99 -22.30
N GLU A 372 15.15 2.27 -21.27
CA GLU A 372 15.57 2.92 -20.02
C GLU A 372 16.69 2.15 -19.33
N ALA A 373 16.71 0.82 -19.47
CA ALA A 373 17.74 -0.03 -18.89
C ALA A 373 19.15 0.41 -19.25
N MET A 374 19.38 0.72 -20.54
CA MET A 374 20.70 1.20 -20.98
C MET A 374 21.15 2.44 -20.22
N THR A 375 20.25 3.40 -20.02
CA THR A 375 20.55 4.64 -19.28
C THR A 375 20.74 4.37 -17.78
N LEU A 376 19.98 3.44 -17.20
CA LEU A 376 20.12 3.02 -15.80
C LEU A 376 21.52 2.38 -15.58
N PHE A 377 21.93 1.46 -16.44
CA PHE A 377 23.26 0.85 -16.35
C PHE A 377 24.40 1.84 -16.62
N GLN A 378 24.18 2.86 -17.46
CA GLN A 378 25.10 3.99 -17.58
C GLN A 378 25.21 4.80 -16.28
N ALA A 379 24.09 5.01 -15.59
CA ALA A 379 24.08 5.67 -14.28
C ALA A 379 24.88 4.87 -13.24
N MET A 380 24.67 3.54 -13.16
CA MET A 380 25.45 2.64 -12.30
C MET A 380 26.96 2.78 -12.60
N HIS A 381 27.33 2.69 -13.88
CA HIS A 381 28.72 2.78 -14.29
C HIS A 381 29.37 4.15 -14.00
N THR A 382 28.59 5.21 -13.88
CA THR A 382 29.07 6.56 -13.54
C THR A 382 28.99 6.88 -12.05
N GLY A 383 28.68 5.89 -11.20
CA GLY A 383 28.74 5.97 -9.73
C GLY A 383 27.46 6.44 -9.04
N HIS A 384 26.30 6.38 -9.73
CA HIS A 384 25.01 6.55 -9.08
C HIS A 384 24.53 5.21 -8.55
N THR A 385 24.11 5.18 -7.30
CA THR A 385 23.51 3.96 -6.72
C THR A 385 22.09 3.77 -7.23
N THR A 386 21.78 2.57 -7.71
CA THR A 386 20.47 2.28 -8.27
C THR A 386 19.83 1.07 -7.65
N LEU A 387 18.52 1.17 -7.42
CA LEU A 387 17.64 0.06 -7.08
C LEU A 387 16.57 -0.04 -8.17
N SER A 388 16.27 -1.25 -8.63
CA SER A 388 15.22 -1.44 -9.63
C SER A 388 14.57 -2.80 -9.52
N THR A 389 13.40 -2.97 -10.17
CA THR A 389 12.80 -4.29 -10.30
C THR A 389 12.83 -4.77 -11.75
N MET A 390 12.79 -6.08 -11.94
CA MET A 390 12.70 -6.72 -13.24
C MET A 390 11.84 -7.98 -13.18
N HIS A 391 11.03 -8.20 -14.22
CA HIS A 391 10.24 -9.41 -14.31
C HIS A 391 11.06 -10.57 -14.87
N ALA A 392 11.66 -11.37 -13.98
CA ALA A 392 12.42 -12.57 -14.32
C ALA A 392 12.46 -13.54 -13.11
N ASP A 393 12.57 -14.83 -13.37
CA ASP A 393 12.44 -15.90 -12.37
C ASP A 393 13.76 -16.48 -11.87
N SER A 394 14.86 -16.07 -12.45
CA SER A 394 16.19 -16.57 -12.11
C SER A 394 17.28 -15.58 -12.52
N VAL A 395 18.48 -15.72 -11.91
CA VAL A 395 19.68 -14.94 -12.27
C VAL A 395 19.97 -15.02 -13.76
N GLN A 396 19.92 -16.24 -14.32
CA GLN A 396 20.21 -16.44 -15.75
C GLN A 396 19.16 -15.76 -16.64
N THR A 397 17.88 -15.77 -16.24
CA THR A 397 16.82 -15.09 -17.01
C THR A 397 17.01 -13.57 -16.97
N VAL A 398 17.43 -13.00 -15.83
CA VAL A 398 17.77 -11.57 -15.74
C VAL A 398 18.91 -11.23 -16.70
N ILE A 399 20.02 -11.97 -16.65
CA ILE A 399 21.17 -11.75 -17.53
C ILE A 399 20.74 -11.83 -19.01
N ASN A 400 20.00 -12.88 -19.38
CA ASN A 400 19.52 -13.05 -20.75
C ASN A 400 18.61 -11.90 -21.20
N ARG A 401 17.73 -11.39 -20.33
CA ARG A 401 16.85 -10.26 -20.66
C ARG A 401 17.64 -8.96 -20.84
N LEU A 402 18.64 -8.72 -19.98
CA LEU A 402 19.49 -7.54 -20.08
C LEU A 402 20.30 -7.53 -21.36
N GLU A 403 20.82 -8.68 -21.79
CA GLU A 403 21.70 -8.79 -22.97
C GLU A 403 20.95 -8.81 -24.31
N ASN A 404 19.67 -9.16 -24.32
CA ASN A 404 18.87 -9.31 -25.54
C ASN A 404 17.86 -8.16 -25.73
N GLU A 405 17.37 -8.02 -26.96
CA GLU A 405 16.27 -7.09 -27.26
C GLU A 405 15.00 -7.40 -26.45
N PRO A 406 14.24 -6.38 -26.01
CA PRO A 406 14.38 -4.95 -26.36
C PRO A 406 15.41 -4.18 -25.51
N ILE A 407 15.96 -4.74 -24.45
CA ILE A 407 16.83 -4.06 -23.47
C ILE A 407 18.24 -3.83 -24.03
N ASN A 408 18.90 -4.89 -24.48
CA ASN A 408 20.19 -4.89 -25.19
C ASN A 408 21.34 -4.13 -24.49
N VAL A 409 21.48 -4.35 -23.16
CA VAL A 409 22.60 -3.79 -22.38
C VAL A 409 23.88 -4.62 -22.64
N PRO A 410 25.00 -4.00 -23.03
CA PRO A 410 26.26 -4.71 -23.18
C PRO A 410 26.68 -5.41 -21.88
N ARG A 411 27.18 -6.63 -22.01
CA ARG A 411 27.64 -7.44 -20.86
C ARG A 411 28.67 -6.71 -20.00
N SER A 412 29.55 -5.93 -20.62
CA SER A 412 30.51 -5.06 -19.91
C SER A 412 29.86 -3.99 -19.02
N MET A 413 28.58 -3.67 -19.26
CA MET A 413 27.83 -2.77 -18.39
C MET A 413 27.05 -3.55 -17.34
N VAL A 414 26.57 -4.76 -17.63
CA VAL A 414 25.84 -5.60 -16.68
C VAL A 414 26.69 -5.91 -15.44
N GLN A 415 28.03 -5.97 -15.58
CA GLN A 415 28.95 -6.10 -14.44
C GLN A 415 28.95 -4.91 -13.45
N SER A 416 28.23 -3.80 -13.76
CA SER A 416 28.01 -2.70 -12.82
C SER A 416 26.85 -2.97 -11.86
N LEU A 417 26.10 -4.05 -12.06
CA LEU A 417 25.15 -4.56 -11.08
C LEU A 417 25.92 -5.34 -10.03
N ASP A 418 25.70 -5.04 -8.76
CA ASP A 418 26.39 -5.71 -7.65
C ASP A 418 25.56 -6.87 -7.09
N VAL A 419 24.26 -6.63 -6.81
CA VAL A 419 23.39 -7.60 -6.13
C VAL A 419 22.11 -7.84 -6.92
N LEU A 420 21.74 -9.11 -7.06
CA LEU A 420 20.50 -9.55 -7.67
C LEU A 420 19.69 -10.39 -6.68
N CYS A 421 18.54 -9.85 -6.24
CA CYS A 421 17.59 -10.54 -5.39
C CYS A 421 16.51 -11.20 -6.24
N VAL A 422 16.42 -12.52 -6.28
CA VAL A 422 15.37 -13.24 -7.00
C VAL A 422 14.27 -13.65 -6.02
N GLN A 423 13.05 -13.19 -6.28
CA GLN A 423 11.87 -13.46 -5.46
C GLN A 423 10.94 -14.46 -6.11
N VAL A 424 10.27 -15.26 -5.29
CA VAL A 424 9.33 -16.27 -5.75
C VAL A 424 8.06 -16.27 -4.90
N LEU A 425 6.93 -16.45 -5.58
CA LEU A 425 5.68 -16.87 -4.96
C LEU A 425 5.66 -18.41 -5.00
N ALA A 426 5.74 -19.05 -3.85
CA ALA A 426 5.85 -20.50 -3.71
C ALA A 426 4.73 -21.05 -2.79
N ARG A 427 4.73 -22.36 -2.57
CA ARG A 427 3.91 -23.01 -1.54
C ARG A 427 4.82 -23.67 -0.52
N SER A 428 4.59 -23.34 0.75
CA SER A 428 5.24 -24.00 1.89
C SER A 428 4.16 -24.38 2.90
N GLY A 429 4.19 -25.61 3.41
CA GLY A 429 3.17 -26.09 4.35
C GLY A 429 1.72 -26.14 3.82
N GLY A 430 1.51 -25.95 2.51
CA GLY A 430 0.18 -25.86 1.89
C GLY A 430 -0.27 -24.42 1.62
N GLU A 431 0.34 -23.45 2.23
CA GLU A 431 0.06 -22.01 2.08
C GLU A 431 0.90 -21.37 0.97
N ARG A 432 0.40 -20.29 0.37
CA ARG A 432 1.19 -19.48 -0.55
C ARG A 432 2.09 -18.55 0.26
N VAL A 433 3.39 -18.58 -0.06
CA VAL A 433 4.40 -17.77 0.63
C VAL A 433 5.25 -17.01 -0.38
N ARG A 434 5.68 -15.81 -0.02
CA ARG A 434 6.67 -15.04 -0.77
C ARG A 434 8.03 -15.24 -0.12
N ARG A 435 9.06 -15.59 -0.89
CA ARG A 435 10.42 -15.84 -0.38
C ARG A 435 11.48 -15.21 -1.28
N ALA A 436 12.53 -14.69 -0.68
CA ALA A 436 13.77 -14.36 -1.39
C ALA A 436 14.47 -15.66 -1.78
N ARG A 437 14.18 -16.16 -2.99
CA ARG A 437 14.70 -17.44 -3.48
C ARG A 437 16.21 -17.48 -3.48
N SER A 438 16.84 -16.40 -3.93
CA SER A 438 18.30 -16.25 -3.90
C SER A 438 18.71 -14.78 -3.89
N ILE A 439 19.82 -14.49 -3.21
CA ILE A 439 20.56 -13.24 -3.33
C ILE A 439 21.90 -13.61 -3.96
N ALA A 440 22.16 -13.12 -5.15
CA ALA A 440 23.36 -13.37 -5.91
C ALA A 440 24.21 -12.09 -6.02
N GLU A 441 25.52 -12.24 -5.95
CA GLU A 441 26.52 -11.20 -6.18
C GLU A 441 27.10 -11.36 -7.59
N ILE A 442 27.15 -10.30 -8.37
CA ILE A 442 27.75 -10.30 -9.72
C ILE A 442 29.23 -9.98 -9.57
N GLU A 443 30.08 -10.95 -9.93
CA GLU A 443 31.53 -10.85 -9.75
C GLU A 443 32.27 -10.23 -10.97
N GLY A 444 31.59 -10.25 -12.12
CA GLY A 444 32.15 -9.67 -13.35
C GLY A 444 32.04 -10.58 -14.57
N VAL A 445 32.92 -10.41 -15.53
CA VAL A 445 32.95 -11.20 -16.78
C VAL A 445 34.18 -12.11 -16.78
N ASP A 446 33.96 -13.42 -16.88
CA ASP A 446 35.05 -14.39 -17.06
C ASP A 446 35.84 -14.05 -18.34
N GLY A 447 37.08 -13.66 -18.19
CA GLY A 447 37.94 -13.29 -19.32
C GLY A 447 38.21 -14.43 -20.33
N ARG A 448 37.90 -15.68 -19.99
CA ARG A 448 38.11 -16.88 -20.84
C ARG A 448 36.84 -17.26 -21.61
N THR A 449 35.70 -17.28 -20.96
CA THR A 449 34.40 -17.66 -21.56
C THR A 449 33.65 -16.43 -22.08
N GLY A 450 33.87 -15.28 -21.48
CA GLY A 450 33.12 -14.07 -21.71
C GLY A 450 31.76 -14.09 -21.03
N ASP A 451 31.48 -15.09 -20.19
CA ASP A 451 30.22 -15.18 -19.43
C ASP A 451 30.28 -14.32 -18.17
N LEU A 452 29.10 -13.96 -17.66
CA LEU A 452 28.97 -13.26 -16.38
C LEU A 452 29.14 -14.28 -15.25
N ASP A 453 30.11 -14.03 -14.39
CA ASP A 453 30.32 -14.80 -13.17
C ASP A 453 29.50 -14.20 -12.04
N TYR A 454 28.89 -15.05 -11.27
CA TYR A 454 28.16 -14.68 -10.07
C TYR A 454 28.26 -15.76 -8.99
N SER A 455 28.22 -15.34 -7.72
CA SER A 455 28.10 -16.23 -6.58
C SER A 455 26.76 -16.06 -5.90
N THR A 456 26.37 -17.04 -5.09
CA THR A 456 25.12 -16.98 -4.33
C THR A 456 25.41 -16.69 -2.87
N ALA A 457 25.03 -15.48 -2.41
CA ALA A 457 25.20 -15.06 -1.03
C ALA A 457 24.17 -15.72 -0.08
N TYR A 458 22.94 -15.89 -0.58
CA TYR A 458 21.86 -16.57 0.15
C TYR A 458 20.98 -17.37 -0.81
N GLU A 459 20.51 -18.54 -0.34
CA GLU A 459 19.61 -19.43 -1.10
C GLU A 459 18.51 -19.98 -0.20
N TRP A 460 17.26 -19.82 -0.61
CA TRP A 460 16.10 -20.41 0.06
C TRP A 460 15.98 -21.90 -0.24
N ARG A 461 15.79 -22.73 0.79
CA ARG A 461 15.59 -24.16 0.71
C ARG A 461 14.13 -24.51 0.93
N ALA A 462 13.40 -24.68 -0.16
CA ALA A 462 11.95 -24.89 -0.12
C ALA A 462 11.49 -26.08 0.73
N GLY A 463 12.31 -27.14 0.87
CA GLY A 463 11.98 -28.32 1.67
C GLY A 463 12.06 -28.12 3.18
N GLU A 464 12.82 -27.14 3.62
CA GLU A 464 13.07 -26.82 5.02
C GLU A 464 12.46 -25.47 5.42
N ASP A 465 12.01 -24.69 4.42
CA ASP A 465 11.58 -23.29 4.51
C ASP A 465 12.58 -22.41 5.26
N ASP A 466 13.87 -22.56 4.93
CA ASP A 466 14.99 -21.92 5.61
C ASP A 466 15.97 -21.35 4.58
N PHE A 467 16.83 -20.42 5.00
CA PHE A 467 17.81 -19.74 4.15
C PHE A 467 19.22 -20.25 4.46
N ARG A 468 19.94 -20.61 3.39
CA ARG A 468 21.33 -20.99 3.48
C ARG A 468 22.23 -19.82 3.11
N GLU A 469 23.21 -19.52 3.96
CA GLU A 469 24.28 -18.58 3.65
C GLU A 469 25.33 -19.22 2.73
N GLY A 470 25.79 -18.44 1.74
CA GLY A 470 26.93 -18.74 0.86
C GLY A 470 28.07 -17.73 1.04
N ASP A 471 28.88 -17.57 -0.01
CA ASP A 471 29.93 -16.55 -0.03
C ASP A 471 29.32 -15.14 -0.16
N ARG A 472 29.92 -14.19 0.57
CA ARG A 472 29.47 -12.79 0.61
C ARG A 472 30.66 -11.87 0.32
N GLY A 473 31.14 -11.90 -0.94
CA GLY A 473 32.30 -11.16 -1.42
C GLY A 473 32.15 -9.65 -1.24
N ILE A 474 30.93 -9.12 -1.44
CA ILE A 474 30.60 -7.69 -1.23
C ILE A 474 30.92 -7.22 0.19
N LEU A 475 30.68 -8.05 1.21
CA LEU A 475 31.04 -7.69 2.59
C LEU A 475 32.56 -7.57 2.78
N ASP A 476 33.35 -8.39 2.10
CA ASP A 476 34.80 -8.31 2.12
C ASP A 476 35.30 -7.09 1.34
N GLU A 477 34.66 -6.71 0.24
CA GLU A 477 34.94 -5.47 -0.47
C GLU A 477 34.64 -4.25 0.40
N ILE A 478 33.44 -4.18 1.03
CA ILE A 478 33.07 -3.11 1.95
C ILE A 478 34.08 -3.00 3.10
N ARG A 479 34.48 -4.15 3.65
CA ARG A 479 35.51 -4.20 4.67
C ARG A 479 36.81 -3.58 4.22
N ALA A 480 37.26 -3.89 2.98
CA ALA A 480 38.49 -3.36 2.41
C ALA A 480 38.36 -1.84 2.12
N GLU A 481 37.27 -1.38 1.54
CA GLU A 481 36.98 0.04 1.28
C GLU A 481 36.96 0.89 2.56
N ARG A 482 36.40 0.34 3.65
CA ARG A 482 36.36 1.00 4.97
C ARG A 482 37.66 0.88 5.75
N GLY A 483 38.59 0.04 5.32
CA GLY A 483 39.79 -0.27 6.08
C GLY A 483 39.50 -1.04 7.37
N TRP A 484 38.38 -1.73 7.46
CA TRP A 484 37.99 -2.49 8.63
C TRP A 484 38.76 -3.81 8.77
N SER A 485 39.05 -4.20 9.98
CA SER A 485 39.40 -5.56 10.32
C SER A 485 38.18 -6.48 10.19
N ARG A 486 38.40 -7.80 10.10
CA ARG A 486 37.30 -8.77 10.12
C ARG A 486 36.45 -8.65 11.41
N THR A 487 37.08 -8.34 12.52
CA THR A 487 36.38 -8.15 13.82
C THR A 487 35.45 -6.95 13.78
N GLU A 488 35.88 -5.84 13.16
CA GLU A 488 35.05 -4.65 13.00
C GLU A 488 33.86 -4.91 12.10
N LEU A 489 34.06 -5.56 10.93
CA LEU A 489 32.94 -5.97 10.09
C LEU A 489 31.92 -6.84 10.84
N LEU A 490 32.40 -7.87 11.56
CA LEU A 490 31.52 -8.74 12.35
C LEU A 490 30.79 -7.99 13.47
N ARG A 491 31.41 -6.96 14.06
CA ARG A 491 30.78 -6.10 15.06
C ARG A 491 29.65 -5.28 14.43
N GLU A 492 29.88 -4.69 13.24
CA GLU A 492 28.87 -3.94 12.51
C GLU A 492 27.67 -4.81 12.09
N LEU A 493 27.92 -6.00 11.58
CA LEU A 493 26.85 -6.96 11.22
C LEU A 493 26.04 -7.37 12.46
N ARG A 494 26.68 -7.73 13.57
CA ARG A 494 26.00 -8.11 14.82
C ARG A 494 25.18 -6.94 15.39
N ARG A 495 25.67 -5.70 15.27
CA ARG A 495 24.98 -4.52 15.78
C ARG A 495 23.66 -4.29 15.02
N ARG A 496 23.67 -4.34 13.68
CA ARG A 496 22.48 -4.24 12.86
C ARG A 496 21.53 -5.42 13.05
N HIS A 497 22.07 -6.62 13.17
CA HIS A 497 21.27 -7.81 13.46
C HIS A 497 20.50 -7.66 14.77
N ARG A 498 21.15 -7.26 15.86
CA ARG A 498 20.50 -7.04 17.15
C ARG A 498 19.48 -5.90 17.11
N PHE A 499 19.77 -4.86 16.34
CA PHE A 499 18.84 -3.75 16.16
C PHE A 499 17.56 -4.20 15.44
N LEU A 500 17.65 -4.91 14.34
CA LEU A 500 16.48 -5.44 13.62
C LEU A 500 15.72 -6.49 14.44
N ASP A 501 16.42 -7.38 15.14
CA ASP A 501 15.82 -8.35 16.06
C ASP A 501 15.03 -7.65 17.20
N TYR A 502 15.55 -6.53 17.70
CA TYR A 502 14.85 -5.71 18.68
C TYR A 502 13.59 -5.08 18.10
N LEU A 503 13.68 -4.43 16.94
CA LEU A 503 12.51 -3.83 16.29
C LEU A 503 11.41 -4.86 16.01
N HIS A 504 11.79 -6.04 15.53
CA HIS A 504 10.87 -7.14 15.28
C HIS A 504 10.17 -7.62 16.56
N ARG A 505 10.91 -7.82 17.66
CA ARG A 505 10.35 -8.27 18.94
C ARG A 505 9.43 -7.25 19.61
N GLU A 506 9.72 -5.97 19.44
CA GLU A 506 8.90 -4.88 19.98
C GLU A 506 7.72 -4.52 19.07
N GLY A 507 7.57 -5.19 17.91
CA GLY A 507 6.49 -4.93 16.96
C GLY A 507 6.58 -3.52 16.36
N VAL A 508 7.81 -3.02 16.08
CA VAL A 508 8.02 -1.73 15.43
C VAL A 508 7.96 -1.94 13.91
N ASP A 509 6.78 -2.18 13.42
CA ASP A 509 6.43 -2.45 12.02
C ASP A 509 5.89 -1.22 11.29
N GLY A 510 5.26 -0.27 11.99
CA GLY A 510 4.73 0.95 11.38
C GLY A 510 5.79 1.72 10.60
N PHE A 511 5.48 2.05 9.34
CA PHE A 511 6.38 2.72 8.37
C PHE A 511 7.13 3.93 8.96
N ARG A 512 6.39 4.85 9.61
CA ARG A 512 6.98 6.06 10.21
C ARG A 512 7.87 5.74 11.40
N GLN A 513 7.44 4.79 12.25
CA GLN A 513 8.17 4.41 13.46
C GLN A 513 9.47 3.71 13.09
N PHE A 514 9.41 2.73 12.16
CA PHE A 514 10.59 2.03 11.66
C PHE A 514 11.59 3.00 11.05
N THR A 515 11.15 3.89 10.16
CA THR A 515 12.02 4.88 9.52
C THR A 515 12.67 5.82 10.55
N ALA A 516 11.91 6.28 11.53
CA ALA A 516 12.45 7.13 12.60
C ALA A 516 13.55 6.41 13.41
N MET A 517 13.38 5.10 13.68
CA MET A 517 14.39 4.30 14.38
C MET A 517 15.64 4.08 13.54
N VAL A 518 15.51 3.81 12.24
CA VAL A 518 16.66 3.71 11.33
C VAL A 518 17.39 5.04 11.21
N ASN A 519 16.68 6.16 11.13
CA ASN A 519 17.27 7.49 11.08
C ASN A 519 18.05 7.82 12.37
N ARG A 520 17.51 7.44 13.54
CA ARG A 520 18.24 7.56 14.83
C ARG A 520 19.50 6.69 14.85
N TYR A 521 19.40 5.46 14.33
CA TYR A 521 20.55 4.57 14.22
C TYR A 521 21.67 5.18 13.36
N TYR A 522 21.34 5.81 12.23
CA TYR A 522 22.32 6.52 11.40
C TYR A 522 22.92 7.75 12.10
N ALA A 523 22.14 8.46 12.91
CA ALA A 523 22.60 9.65 13.61
C ALA A 523 23.53 9.31 14.79
N ASP A 524 23.16 8.33 15.61
CA ASP A 524 23.94 7.87 16.77
C ASP A 524 23.64 6.39 17.07
N PRO A 525 24.37 5.47 16.41
CA PRO A 525 24.20 4.04 16.66
C PRO A 525 24.45 3.64 18.12
N GLY A 526 25.34 4.36 18.84
CA GLY A 526 25.67 4.07 20.23
C GLY A 526 24.47 4.28 21.14
N SER A 527 23.87 5.45 21.07
CA SER A 527 22.69 5.81 21.90
C SER A 527 21.51 4.87 21.64
N VAL A 528 21.26 4.49 20.38
CA VAL A 528 20.19 3.53 20.05
C VAL A 528 20.46 2.16 20.68
N MET A 529 21.70 1.67 20.56
CA MET A 529 22.08 0.35 21.06
C MET A 529 22.11 0.25 22.59
N GLU A 530 22.16 1.35 23.32
CA GLU A 530 22.00 1.34 24.79
C GLU A 530 20.59 0.86 25.22
N HIS A 531 19.59 1.06 24.36
CA HIS A 531 18.20 0.66 24.62
C HIS A 531 17.89 -0.75 24.10
N VAL A 532 18.79 -1.34 23.28
CA VAL A 532 18.62 -2.68 22.72
C VAL A 532 19.19 -3.72 23.71
N PRO A 533 18.41 -4.71 24.16
CA PRO A 533 18.87 -5.75 25.07
C PRO A 533 20.16 -6.44 24.58
N GLY A 534 21.19 -6.51 25.45
CA GLY A 534 22.51 -7.03 25.07
C GLY A 534 23.43 -6.03 24.38
N GLY A 535 23.12 -4.74 24.49
CA GLY A 535 23.97 -3.61 24.02
C GLY A 535 25.40 -3.67 24.59
N ASP A 536 26.35 -3.01 23.90
CA ASP A 536 27.82 -3.10 24.12
C ASP A 536 28.34 -2.66 25.53
N GLY A 537 27.57 -2.94 26.57
CA GLY A 537 27.99 -2.87 27.93
C GLY A 537 28.78 -4.11 28.33
N HIS A 538 30.08 -4.10 28.11
CA HIS A 538 31.05 -5.11 28.54
C HIS A 538 31.24 -6.33 27.60
N ASP A 539 32.17 -6.20 26.68
CA ASP A 539 32.89 -7.34 26.11
C ASP A 539 33.83 -7.88 27.21
N PRO A 540 33.66 -9.14 27.72
CA PRO A 540 34.54 -9.71 28.71
C PRO A 540 35.92 -10.11 28.18
N GLY A 541 36.36 -9.59 27.01
CA GLY A 541 37.54 -9.98 26.28
C GLY A 541 38.81 -9.12 26.42
N ASP A 542 38.77 -7.94 27.10
CA ASP A 542 39.97 -7.10 27.32
C ASP A 542 40.46 -7.13 28.76
N GLY A 543 40.57 -8.32 29.32
CA GLY A 543 41.25 -8.57 30.58
C GLY A 543 42.75 -8.67 30.41
N ASN A 544 43.45 -7.52 30.27
CA ASN A 544 44.92 -7.50 30.45
C ASN A 544 45.26 -7.64 31.93
N GLY A 545 45.98 -8.71 32.26
CA GLY A 545 46.38 -9.08 33.58
C GLY A 545 47.18 -7.99 34.30
N GLY A 546 46.73 -7.61 35.47
CA GLY A 546 47.41 -6.76 36.42
C GLY A 546 47.00 -7.12 37.84
N ASP A 547 47.68 -8.13 38.37
CA ASP A 547 47.71 -8.56 39.76
C ASP A 547 47.91 -7.36 40.73
N ARG A 548 47.01 -7.21 41.72
CA ARG A 548 47.34 -6.76 43.07
C ARG A 548 46.16 -7.00 44.03
N GLY A 549 46.43 -7.88 45.02
CA GLY A 549 45.54 -8.27 46.08
C GLY A 549 45.15 -7.14 47.06
N GLY A 550 44.14 -7.43 47.85
CA GLY A 550 43.76 -6.64 49.04
C GLY A 550 42.33 -6.89 49.53
N ASP A 551 42.18 -7.87 50.35
CA ASP A 551 41.30 -8.07 51.51
C ASP A 551 40.20 -7.03 51.83
N GLY A 552 39.00 -7.52 52.21
CA GLY A 552 38.10 -6.75 53.09
C GLY A 552 36.59 -6.90 52.91
N ASN A 553 36.06 -8.02 53.31
CA ASN A 553 34.92 -8.34 54.21
C ASN A 553 33.73 -7.33 54.39
N ARG A 554 32.48 -7.91 54.38
CA ARG A 554 31.19 -7.52 55.06
C ARG A 554 30.33 -6.49 54.33
N ASP A 555 29.04 -6.54 54.31
CA ASP A 555 27.97 -7.27 54.98
C ASP A 555 26.62 -6.95 54.31
N ALA A 556 25.66 -7.81 54.49
CA ALA A 556 24.27 -7.84 54.14
C ALA A 556 23.44 -6.54 54.17
N GLY A 557 22.38 -6.49 53.37
CA GLY A 557 21.25 -5.56 53.56
C GLY A 557 20.25 -5.52 52.44
N ASP A 558 19.30 -6.42 52.48
CA ASP A 558 17.92 -6.46 52.01
C ASP A 558 17.20 -5.10 51.87
N ARG A 559 16.39 -4.94 50.78
CA ARG A 559 15.06 -4.33 50.61
C ARG A 559 14.89 -3.72 49.22
N GLY A 560 14.13 -4.31 48.46
CA GLY A 560 12.87 -4.15 47.80
C GLY A 560 12.31 -2.73 47.64
N ALA A 561 12.02 -2.39 46.38
CA ALA A 561 10.81 -1.66 45.95
C ALA A 561 10.90 -1.41 44.43
N GLY A 562 9.84 -1.74 43.74
CA GLY A 562 9.70 -1.51 42.31
C GLY A 562 9.60 -0.01 41.99
N GLU A 563 10.12 0.33 40.86
CA GLU A 563 9.79 1.59 40.20
C GLU A 563 9.50 1.31 38.72
N SER A 564 8.29 1.69 38.36
CA SER A 564 7.77 1.70 37.02
C SER A 564 8.56 2.66 36.12
N ALA A 565 8.87 2.22 34.93
CA ALA A 565 9.47 3.04 33.87
C ALA A 565 8.55 4.21 33.46
N PRO A 566 9.08 5.39 33.15
CA PRO A 566 8.29 6.49 32.63
C PRO A 566 7.99 6.28 31.13
N GLY A 567 6.69 6.37 30.77
CA GLY A 567 6.24 6.45 29.40
C GLY A 567 6.80 7.70 28.71
N VAL A 568 7.28 7.52 27.50
CA VAL A 568 7.69 8.62 26.62
C VAL A 568 6.46 9.07 25.86
N GLU A 569 5.95 10.26 26.18
CA GLU A 569 4.98 10.97 25.35
C GLU A 569 5.69 11.44 24.07
N LEU A 570 5.08 11.14 22.94
CA LEU A 570 5.46 11.62 21.63
C LEU A 570 4.47 12.73 21.24
N ASP A 571 4.96 13.95 21.07
CA ASP A 571 4.31 15.03 20.32
C ASP A 571 4.48 14.84 18.80
#